data_30b47edabfe4054347ce16ab4cbae8a3
#
_entry.id   30b47edabfe4054347ce16ab4cbae8a3
#
_cell.length_a   1.000
_cell.length_b   1.000
_cell.length_c   1.000
_cell.angle_alpha   90.00
_cell.angle_beta   90.00
_cell.angle_gamma   90.00
#
_symmetry.space_group_name_H-M   'P 1'
#
loop_
_entity.id
_entity.type
_entity.pdbx_description
1 polymer ?
#
loop_
_entity_poly.entity_id
_entity_poly.type
_entity_poly.pdbx_seq_one_letter_code
_entity_poly.pdbx_strand_id
1 'polypeptide(L)'
;LTYYRSLDELPPFDDYDITKGRTYKYFKGDVLYPFGYGLSYTTFKYSNLQVADGEEEINVSFQLKNAGKYAGDEVAQVYVKLPERDEVMPVKQLKGFERVTLKSGENKKVTLKLRKDLLRYWDEAKDKFVCPSGDYTIIVGASSADIRLQKVVSVLQKDNYPMSHSEK
;
A
#
# COMPACT_ATOMS: atom_id res chain seq x y z
N LEU A 1 -6.80 0.33 13.25
CA LEU A 1 -7.63 1.33 13.92
C LEU A 1 -7.95 2.46 12.95
N THR A 2 -9.21 2.91 12.93
CA THR A 2 -9.67 4.05 12.12
C THR A 2 -10.03 5.19 13.07
N TYR A 3 -9.53 6.37 12.80
CA TYR A 3 -9.86 7.59 13.55
C TYR A 3 -10.96 8.34 12.80
N TYR A 4 -12.21 7.97 13.05
CA TYR A 4 -13.37 8.59 12.42
C TYR A 4 -13.51 10.07 12.82
N ARG A 5 -14.14 10.87 11.96
CA ARG A 5 -14.36 12.30 12.24
C ARG A 5 -15.57 12.54 13.14
N SER A 6 -16.57 11.68 13.08
CA SER A 6 -17.78 11.77 13.90
C SER A 6 -18.20 10.42 14.45
N LEU A 7 -19.06 10.45 15.46
CA LEU A 7 -19.66 9.25 16.05
C LEU A 7 -20.62 8.57 15.08
N ASP A 8 -21.22 9.30 14.16
CA ASP A 8 -22.19 8.77 13.19
C ASP A 8 -21.53 7.88 12.14
N GLU A 9 -20.20 8.00 11.98
CA GLU A 9 -19.40 7.16 11.08
C GLU A 9 -18.97 5.83 11.73
N LEU A 10 -19.20 5.67 13.03
CA LEU A 10 -18.84 4.44 13.73
C LEU A 10 -19.75 3.29 13.29
N PRO A 11 -19.19 2.18 12.80
CA PRO A 11 -19.99 0.99 12.55
C PRO A 11 -20.54 0.42 13.86
N PRO A 12 -21.67 -0.34 13.83
CA PRO A 12 -22.24 -0.97 15.00
C PRO A 12 -21.20 -1.77 15.78
N PHE A 13 -21.27 -1.70 17.12
CA PHE A 13 -20.26 -2.29 18.00
C PHE A 13 -20.17 -3.82 17.88
N ASP A 14 -21.29 -4.45 17.60
CA ASP A 14 -21.48 -5.90 17.47
C ASP A 14 -21.22 -6.42 16.04
N ASP A 15 -21.03 -5.52 15.06
CA ASP A 15 -20.68 -5.91 13.70
C ASP A 15 -19.15 -5.97 13.53
N TYR A 16 -18.60 -7.17 13.44
CA TYR A 16 -17.15 -7.41 13.28
C TYR A 16 -16.71 -7.56 11.82
N ASP A 17 -17.62 -7.44 10.85
CA ASP A 17 -17.30 -7.54 9.45
C ASP A 17 -16.49 -6.32 8.99
N ILE A 18 -15.18 -6.51 8.76
CA ILE A 18 -14.28 -5.44 8.35
C ILE A 18 -14.58 -4.91 6.95
N THR A 19 -15.22 -5.69 6.10
CA THR A 19 -15.52 -5.33 4.70
C THR A 19 -16.60 -4.26 4.61
N LYS A 20 -17.39 -4.07 5.66
CA LYS A 20 -18.42 -3.04 5.80
C LYS A 20 -17.85 -1.64 6.11
N GLY A 21 -16.68 -1.33 5.58
CA GLY A 21 -16.10 0.00 5.70
C GLY A 21 -15.22 0.20 6.94
N ARG A 22 -14.64 -0.87 7.51
CA ARG A 22 -13.70 -0.74 8.62
C ARG A 22 -12.27 -0.63 8.12
N THR A 23 -11.44 0.08 8.86
CA THR A 23 -10.02 0.32 8.60
C THR A 23 -9.74 1.04 7.27
N TYR A 24 -8.49 1.49 7.08
CA TYR A 24 -8.06 2.15 5.83
C TYR A 24 -8.22 1.25 4.58
N LYS A 25 -8.44 -0.04 4.78
CA LYS A 25 -8.63 -0.99 3.67
C LYS A 25 -10.01 -0.89 3.04
N TYR A 26 -11.05 -0.59 3.84
CA TYR A 26 -12.44 -0.63 3.37
C TYR A 26 -13.19 0.68 3.61
N PHE A 27 -12.76 1.50 4.58
CA PHE A 27 -13.36 2.80 4.84
C PHE A 27 -13.05 3.78 3.70
N LYS A 28 -14.09 4.37 3.13
CA LYS A 28 -14.00 5.28 1.97
C LYS A 28 -14.16 6.76 2.36
N GLY A 29 -14.55 7.03 3.61
CA GLY A 29 -14.71 8.38 4.13
C GLY A 29 -13.39 9.02 4.56
N ASP A 30 -13.47 10.27 4.97
CA ASP A 30 -12.37 11.03 5.54
C ASP A 30 -12.12 10.62 6.99
N VAL A 31 -10.87 10.60 7.39
CA VAL A 31 -10.46 10.29 8.77
C VAL A 31 -9.67 11.44 9.38
N LEU A 32 -9.62 11.51 10.72
CA LEU A 32 -8.80 12.51 11.41
C LEU A 32 -7.31 12.27 11.17
N TYR A 33 -6.87 11.03 11.29
CA TYR A 33 -5.51 10.60 11.05
C TYR A 33 -5.52 9.36 10.14
N PRO A 34 -5.06 9.47 8.89
CA PRO A 34 -4.99 8.34 7.99
C PRO A 34 -3.95 7.33 8.47
N PHE A 35 -4.13 6.08 8.11
CA PHE A 35 -3.15 5.03 8.39
C PHE A 35 -1.77 5.41 7.84
N GLY A 36 -0.73 5.28 8.65
CA GLY A 36 0.63 5.66 8.30
C GLY A 36 0.92 7.16 8.40
N TYR A 37 -0.02 7.98 8.91
CA TYR A 37 0.20 9.41 9.13
C TYR A 37 1.36 9.69 10.06
N GLY A 38 2.16 10.68 9.72
CA GLY A 38 3.26 11.18 10.54
C GLY A 38 3.58 12.64 10.20
N LEU A 39 4.38 13.25 11.04
CA LEU A 39 4.86 14.63 10.88
C LEU A 39 6.39 14.63 10.75
N SER A 40 6.92 15.60 10.03
CA SER A 40 8.35 15.86 9.93
C SER A 40 8.64 17.35 10.05
N TYR A 41 9.82 17.72 10.56
CA TYR A 41 10.31 19.09 10.56
C TYR A 41 10.89 19.53 9.21
N THR A 42 10.84 18.65 8.20
CA THR A 42 11.27 18.94 6.84
C THR A 42 10.22 18.48 5.84
N THR A 43 10.46 18.70 4.55
CA THR A 43 9.53 18.32 3.48
C THR A 43 10.22 17.39 2.49
N PHE A 44 9.47 16.37 2.01
CA PHE A 44 9.99 15.40 1.06
C PHE A 44 9.27 15.50 -0.28
N LYS A 45 10.03 15.31 -1.37
CA LYS A 45 9.52 15.23 -2.74
C LYS A 45 9.78 13.84 -3.29
N TYR A 46 8.76 13.26 -3.87
CA TYR A 46 8.80 11.97 -4.54
C TYR A 46 8.75 12.17 -6.05
N SER A 47 9.52 11.41 -6.81
CA SER A 47 9.55 11.49 -8.28
C SER A 47 10.05 10.20 -8.92
N ASN A 48 9.93 10.09 -10.25
CA ASN A 48 10.50 9.04 -11.07
C ASN A 48 10.10 7.62 -10.65
N LEU A 49 8.80 7.38 -10.44
CA LEU A 49 8.28 6.05 -10.13
C LEU A 49 8.50 5.09 -11.30
N GLN A 50 9.23 4.03 -11.04
CA GLN A 50 9.42 2.90 -11.92
C GLN A 50 8.81 1.66 -11.27
N VAL A 51 8.02 0.93 -12.04
CA VAL A 51 7.42 -0.34 -11.62
C VAL A 51 7.72 -1.36 -12.71
N ALA A 52 8.30 -2.48 -12.33
CA ALA A 52 8.60 -3.59 -13.23
C ALA A 52 8.04 -4.89 -12.65
N ASP A 53 7.25 -5.60 -13.45
CA ASP A 53 6.77 -6.93 -13.12
C ASP A 53 7.92 -7.93 -13.32
N GLY A 54 8.31 -8.60 -12.25
CA GLY A 54 9.27 -9.70 -12.26
C GLY A 54 8.55 -11.05 -12.10
N GLU A 55 9.28 -12.13 -12.04
CA GLU A 55 8.70 -13.46 -11.94
C GLU A 55 7.97 -13.67 -10.60
N GLU A 56 8.65 -13.42 -9.48
CA GLU A 56 8.11 -13.62 -8.12
C GLU A 56 7.79 -12.32 -7.39
N GLU A 57 8.33 -11.20 -7.84
CA GLU A 57 8.26 -9.90 -7.18
C GLU A 57 7.94 -8.79 -8.16
N ILE A 58 7.16 -7.80 -7.70
CA ILE A 58 7.02 -6.51 -8.39
C ILE A 58 8.09 -5.58 -7.82
N ASN A 59 8.99 -5.11 -8.67
CA ASN A 59 10.03 -4.16 -8.28
C ASN A 59 9.50 -2.73 -8.40
N VAL A 60 9.50 -2.00 -7.28
CA VAL A 60 9.05 -0.60 -7.20
C VAL A 60 10.25 0.25 -6.83
N SER A 61 10.59 1.24 -7.65
CA SER A 61 11.63 2.20 -7.30
C SER A 61 11.22 3.63 -7.64
N PHE A 62 11.68 4.59 -6.84
CA PHE A 62 11.41 6.01 -7.00
C PHE A 62 12.53 6.85 -6.38
N GLN A 63 12.55 8.14 -6.70
CA GLN A 63 13.45 9.11 -6.08
C GLN A 63 12.75 9.79 -4.91
N LEU A 64 13.45 9.88 -3.77
CA LEU A 64 13.03 10.59 -2.58
C LEU A 64 14.05 11.67 -2.25
N LYS A 65 13.61 12.94 -2.26
CA LYS A 65 14.46 14.11 -1.97
C LYS A 65 13.96 14.85 -0.74
N ASN A 66 14.85 15.16 0.17
CA ASN A 66 14.57 16.14 1.21
C ASN A 66 14.68 17.55 0.61
N ALA A 67 13.53 18.21 0.46
CA ALA A 67 13.43 19.55 -0.12
C ALA A 67 13.39 20.66 0.93
N GLY A 68 13.40 20.32 2.22
CA GLY A 68 13.39 21.28 3.33
C GLY A 68 14.80 21.61 3.82
N LYS A 69 14.85 22.38 4.91
CA LYS A 69 16.09 22.95 5.47
C LYS A 69 16.79 22.06 6.49
N TYR A 70 16.08 21.10 7.07
CA TYR A 70 16.58 20.26 8.14
C TYR A 70 16.77 18.81 7.66
N ALA A 71 17.72 18.10 8.24
CA ALA A 71 17.79 16.67 8.10
C ALA A 71 16.53 16.03 8.74
N GLY A 72 16.05 14.94 8.19
CA GLY A 72 14.88 14.25 8.72
C GLY A 72 14.66 12.89 8.09
N ASP A 73 13.76 12.16 8.71
CA ASP A 73 13.36 10.85 8.26
C ASP A 73 12.00 10.93 7.54
N GLU A 74 11.88 10.13 6.50
CA GLU A 74 10.62 9.86 5.81
C GLU A 74 10.34 8.36 5.85
N VAL A 75 9.10 7.98 6.08
CA VAL A 75 8.64 6.60 5.92
C VAL A 75 7.86 6.51 4.62
N ALA A 76 8.57 6.14 3.57
CA ALA A 76 7.96 5.95 2.26
C ALA A 76 7.16 4.63 2.25
N GLN A 77 5.88 4.72 1.93
CA GLN A 77 4.92 3.60 2.01
C GLN A 77 4.44 3.23 0.61
N VAL A 78 4.39 1.92 0.34
CA VAL A 78 3.90 1.39 -0.94
C VAL A 78 2.63 0.59 -0.70
N TYR A 79 1.56 1.06 -1.28
CA TYR A 79 0.25 0.42 -1.26
C TYR A 79 -0.04 -0.21 -2.61
N VAL A 80 -0.85 -1.25 -2.59
CA VAL A 80 -1.32 -1.94 -3.79
C VAL A 80 -2.85 -1.97 -3.78
N LYS A 81 -3.46 -1.52 -4.87
CA LYS A 81 -4.85 -1.80 -5.22
C LYS A 81 -4.85 -2.99 -6.17
N LEU A 82 -5.55 -4.04 -5.81
CA LEU A 82 -5.74 -5.23 -6.65
C LEU A 82 -6.64 -4.91 -7.85
N PRO A 83 -6.62 -5.73 -8.92
CA PRO A 83 -7.56 -5.61 -10.03
C PRO A 83 -9.01 -5.58 -9.54
N GLU A 84 -9.86 -4.79 -10.21
CA GLU A 84 -11.29 -4.72 -9.87
C GLU A 84 -11.99 -6.05 -10.14
N ARG A 85 -12.92 -6.41 -9.25
CA ARG A 85 -13.69 -7.65 -9.27
C ARG A 85 -15.08 -7.40 -8.68
N ASP A 86 -15.95 -8.39 -8.85
CA ASP A 86 -17.31 -8.34 -8.31
C ASP A 86 -17.34 -8.49 -6.79
N GLU A 87 -16.31 -9.17 -6.21
CA GLU A 87 -16.20 -9.32 -4.76
C GLU A 87 -15.77 -8.01 -4.07
N VAL A 88 -16.11 -7.87 -2.79
CA VAL A 88 -15.70 -6.74 -1.97
C VAL A 88 -14.20 -6.79 -1.70
N MET A 89 -13.45 -5.97 -2.41
CA MET A 89 -11.99 -5.89 -2.30
C MET A 89 -11.54 -4.68 -1.48
N PRO A 90 -10.40 -4.77 -0.80
CA PRO A 90 -9.78 -3.62 -0.15
C PRO A 90 -9.53 -2.48 -1.14
N VAL A 91 -9.83 -1.25 -0.74
CA VAL A 91 -9.52 -0.05 -1.54
C VAL A 91 -8.03 0.01 -1.88
N LYS A 92 -7.19 -0.36 -0.92
CA LYS A 92 -5.73 -0.54 -1.05
C LYS A 92 -5.17 -1.26 0.17
N GLN A 93 -3.99 -1.85 0.01
CA GLN A 93 -3.28 -2.53 1.10
C GLN A 93 -1.81 -2.10 1.13
N LEU A 94 -1.29 -1.78 2.31
CA LEU A 94 0.16 -1.59 2.50
C LEU A 94 0.88 -2.92 2.23
N LYS A 95 1.86 -2.89 1.32
CA LYS A 95 2.65 -4.07 0.94
C LYS A 95 4.16 -3.88 1.13
N GLY A 96 4.59 -2.66 1.37
CA GLY A 96 5.98 -2.37 1.70
C GLY A 96 6.16 -0.96 2.24
N PHE A 97 7.21 -0.76 3.01
CA PHE A 97 7.63 0.56 3.47
C PHE A 97 9.14 0.58 3.71
N GLU A 98 9.72 1.77 3.64
CA GLU A 98 11.12 1.99 4.01
C GLU A 98 11.27 3.33 4.73
N ARG A 99 11.97 3.32 5.88
CA ARG A 99 12.38 4.54 6.58
C ARG A 99 13.72 5.01 6.03
N VAL A 100 13.73 6.24 5.53
CA VAL A 100 14.88 6.84 4.85
C VAL A 100 15.28 8.13 5.56
N THR A 101 16.51 8.19 6.08
CA THR A 101 17.08 9.41 6.63
C THR A 101 17.78 10.20 5.52
N LEU A 102 17.46 11.49 5.37
CA LEU A 102 18.03 12.37 4.35
C LEU A 102 18.47 13.71 4.97
N LYS A 103 19.67 14.15 4.62
CA LYS A 103 20.11 15.52 4.88
C LYS A 103 19.34 16.51 4.03
N SER A 104 19.35 17.79 4.41
CA SER A 104 18.78 18.87 3.57
C SER A 104 19.37 18.82 2.16
N GLY A 105 18.48 18.83 1.16
CA GLY A 105 18.84 18.76 -0.27
C GLY A 105 19.22 17.37 -0.79
N GLU A 106 19.41 16.38 0.09
CA GLU A 106 19.80 15.02 -0.31
C GLU A 106 18.69 14.32 -1.09
N ASN A 107 19.11 13.54 -2.08
CA ASN A 107 18.25 12.71 -2.93
C ASN A 107 18.72 11.26 -2.90
N LYS A 108 17.83 10.32 -2.69
CA LYS A 108 18.12 8.89 -2.65
C LYS A 108 17.12 8.11 -3.50
N LYS A 109 17.60 7.10 -4.21
CA LYS A 109 16.74 6.11 -4.86
C LYS A 109 16.28 5.10 -3.80
N VAL A 110 14.97 4.97 -3.63
CA VAL A 110 14.33 3.93 -2.81
C VAL A 110 13.90 2.80 -3.73
N THR A 111 14.12 1.57 -3.30
CA THR A 111 13.71 0.37 -4.05
C THR A 111 13.08 -0.63 -3.11
N LEU A 112 11.86 -1.04 -3.41
CA LEU A 112 11.09 -2.03 -2.66
C LEU A 112 10.71 -3.19 -3.57
N LYS A 113 10.76 -4.39 -3.03
CA LYS A 113 10.35 -5.62 -3.70
C LYS A 113 9.07 -6.12 -3.07
N LEU A 114 8.01 -6.18 -3.85
CA LEU A 114 6.70 -6.65 -3.41
C LEU A 114 6.52 -8.08 -3.88
N ARG A 115 6.54 -9.01 -2.96
CA ARG A 115 6.33 -10.44 -3.25
C ARG A 115 4.91 -10.67 -3.74
N LYS A 116 4.76 -11.37 -4.86
CA LYS A 116 3.45 -11.63 -5.48
C LYS A 116 2.58 -12.56 -4.63
N ASP A 117 3.18 -13.47 -3.87
CA ASP A 117 2.45 -14.35 -2.96
C ASP A 117 1.72 -13.59 -1.83
N LEU A 118 2.16 -12.36 -1.50
CA LEU A 118 1.47 -11.47 -0.55
C LEU A 118 0.32 -10.66 -1.17
N LEU A 119 0.12 -10.75 -2.49
CA LEU A 119 -0.96 -10.08 -3.22
C LEU A 119 -2.21 -10.95 -3.39
N ARG A 120 -2.26 -12.08 -2.70
CA ARG A 120 -3.37 -13.03 -2.74
C ARG A 120 -4.58 -12.53 -1.98
N TYR A 121 -5.75 -12.96 -2.42
CA TYR A 121 -7.00 -12.89 -1.68
C TYR A 121 -7.62 -14.30 -1.58
N TRP A 122 -8.54 -14.48 -0.66
CA TRP A 122 -9.29 -15.73 -0.53
C TRP A 122 -10.42 -15.74 -1.56
N ASP A 123 -10.44 -16.74 -2.42
CA ASP A 123 -11.48 -16.96 -3.42
C ASP A 123 -12.42 -18.06 -2.87
N GLU A 124 -13.61 -17.65 -2.43
CA GLU A 124 -14.59 -18.57 -1.80
C GLU A 124 -15.08 -19.64 -2.79
N ALA A 125 -15.23 -19.30 -4.08
CA ALA A 125 -15.68 -20.24 -5.08
C ALA A 125 -14.65 -21.35 -5.37
N LYS A 126 -13.37 -21.05 -5.15
CA LYS A 126 -12.25 -21.99 -5.36
C LYS A 126 -11.71 -22.59 -4.07
N ASP A 127 -12.21 -22.13 -2.92
CA ASP A 127 -11.75 -22.54 -1.58
C ASP A 127 -10.22 -22.48 -1.43
N LYS A 128 -9.58 -21.40 -1.94
CA LYS A 128 -8.13 -21.21 -1.88
C LYS A 128 -7.70 -19.75 -2.03
N PHE A 129 -6.46 -19.46 -1.59
CA PHE A 129 -5.83 -18.18 -1.91
C PHE A 129 -5.41 -18.12 -3.38
N VAL A 130 -5.84 -17.07 -4.06
CA VAL A 130 -5.50 -16.80 -5.46
C VAL A 130 -4.88 -15.41 -5.60
N CYS A 131 -3.96 -15.27 -6.52
CA CYS A 131 -3.43 -13.99 -6.95
C CYS A 131 -3.97 -13.69 -8.34
N PRO A 132 -4.85 -12.68 -8.49
CA PRO A 132 -5.51 -12.44 -9.76
C PRO A 132 -4.53 -11.89 -10.81
N SER A 133 -4.64 -12.33 -12.06
CA SER A 133 -4.06 -11.60 -13.18
C SER A 133 -4.85 -10.33 -13.44
N GLY A 134 -4.19 -9.28 -13.91
CA GLY A 134 -4.85 -8.02 -14.24
C GLY A 134 -4.04 -6.79 -13.88
N ASP A 135 -4.71 -5.64 -13.86
CA ASP A 135 -4.09 -4.34 -13.62
C ASP A 135 -4.04 -4.00 -12.14
N TYR A 136 -2.83 -3.97 -11.62
CA TYR A 136 -2.53 -3.55 -10.25
C TYR A 136 -2.16 -2.08 -10.23
N THR A 137 -2.74 -1.31 -9.32
CA THR A 137 -2.28 0.06 -9.08
C THR A 137 -1.29 0.08 -7.93
N ILE A 138 -0.05 0.43 -8.26
CA ILE A 138 1.01 0.67 -7.28
C ILE A 138 0.98 2.14 -6.86
N ILE A 139 0.84 2.37 -5.57
CA ILE A 139 0.63 3.69 -4.97
C ILE A 139 1.77 3.92 -3.98
N VAL A 140 2.50 5.03 -4.14
CA VAL A 140 3.56 5.45 -3.21
C VAL A 140 3.13 6.72 -2.50
N GLY A 141 3.26 6.75 -1.19
CA GLY A 141 2.86 7.89 -0.38
C GLY A 141 3.54 7.98 0.97
N ALA A 142 3.28 9.07 1.67
CA ALA A 142 3.71 9.28 3.05
C ALA A 142 2.67 8.74 4.06
N SER A 143 1.46 8.47 3.61
CA SER A 143 0.39 7.80 4.35
C SER A 143 -0.64 7.20 3.41
N SER A 144 -1.65 6.53 3.94
CA SER A 144 -2.76 5.99 3.14
C SER A 144 -3.59 7.07 2.44
N ALA A 145 -3.54 8.33 2.86
CA ALA A 145 -4.25 9.46 2.24
C ALA A 145 -3.30 10.44 1.52
N ASP A 146 -2.04 10.52 1.94
CA ASP A 146 -1.04 11.37 1.29
C ASP A 146 -0.33 10.62 0.16
N ILE A 147 -1.01 10.56 -0.99
CA ILE A 147 -0.51 9.87 -2.18
C ILE A 147 0.40 10.80 -2.96
N ARG A 148 1.61 10.34 -3.25
CA ARG A 148 2.66 11.12 -3.94
C ARG A 148 2.86 10.67 -5.39
N LEU A 149 2.86 9.35 -5.63
CA LEU A 149 3.04 8.77 -6.95
C LEU A 149 2.11 7.57 -7.11
N GLN A 150 1.68 7.31 -8.35
CA GLN A 150 0.96 6.07 -8.66
C GLN A 150 1.26 5.60 -10.09
N LYS A 151 1.20 4.31 -10.30
CA LYS A 151 1.39 3.68 -11.61
C LYS A 151 0.59 2.38 -11.68
N VAL A 152 -0.04 2.14 -12.82
CA VAL A 152 -0.67 0.86 -13.13
C VAL A 152 0.36 -0.07 -13.77
N VAL A 153 0.32 -1.33 -13.38
CA VAL A 153 1.12 -2.41 -13.95
C VAL A 153 0.24 -3.63 -14.16
N SER A 154 0.27 -4.19 -15.37
CA SER A 154 -0.40 -5.45 -15.67
C SER A 154 0.46 -6.60 -15.20
N VAL A 155 -0.08 -7.42 -14.32
CA VAL A 155 0.58 -8.59 -13.74
C VAL A 155 -0.06 -9.85 -14.29
N LEU A 156 0.75 -10.68 -14.91
CA LEU A 156 0.34 -12.03 -15.31
C LEU A 156 0.77 -13.02 -14.23
N GLN A 157 -0.20 -13.73 -13.67
CA GLN A 157 0.07 -14.77 -12.69
C GLN A 157 0.15 -16.13 -13.39
N LYS A 158 1.17 -16.89 -13.07
CA LYS A 158 1.21 -18.31 -13.34
C LYS A 158 0.45 -19.04 -12.21
N ASP A 159 -0.41 -19.97 -12.53
CA ASP A 159 -1.38 -20.62 -11.61
C ASP A 159 -0.75 -21.39 -10.43
N ASN A 160 0.57 -21.40 -10.28
CA ASN A 160 1.28 -22.20 -9.27
C ASN A 160 2.38 -21.38 -8.56
N TYR A 161 2.01 -20.57 -7.55
CA TYR A 161 2.97 -20.19 -6.51
C TYR A 161 2.91 -21.22 -5.38
N PRO A 162 3.95 -22.02 -5.15
CA PRO A 162 4.00 -22.92 -4.01
C PRO A 162 3.91 -22.13 -2.72
N MET A 163 3.15 -22.64 -1.76
CA MET A 163 3.11 -22.11 -0.39
C MET A 163 4.55 -22.06 0.14
N SER A 164 5.08 -20.87 0.41
CA SER A 164 6.32 -20.79 1.19
C SER A 164 6.03 -21.30 2.60
N HIS A 165 6.65 -22.40 2.98
CA HIS A 165 6.59 -22.99 4.32
C HIS A 165 7.34 -22.09 5.33
N SER A 166 6.80 -20.95 5.69
CA SER A 166 7.35 -20.09 6.74
C SER A 166 6.25 -19.55 7.67
N GLU A 167 5.35 -20.47 8.09
CA GLU A 167 4.56 -20.31 9.31
C GLU A 167 4.58 -21.65 10.06
N LYS A 168 5.65 -21.83 10.86
CA LYS A 168 5.68 -22.70 12.03
C LYS A 168 5.99 -21.84 13.24
#